data_b3c5d27fe0f6403dd766f26d88837ff9
#
_entry.id   b3c5d27fe0f6403dd766f26d88837ff9
#
_cell.length_a   1.000
_cell.length_b   1.000
_cell.length_c   1.000
_cell.angle_alpha   90.00
_cell.angle_beta   90.00
_cell.angle_gamma   90.00
#
_symmetry.space_group_name_H-M   'P 1'
#
loop_
_entity.id
_entity.type
_entity.pdbx_description
1 polymer ?
#
loop_
_entity_poly.entity_id
_entity_poly.type
_entity_poly.pdbx_seq_one_letter_code
_entity_poly.pdbx_strand_id
1 'polypeptide(L)'
;NNIYIFRGSLEDVLGRLENCLKEFKLEDFVEILGDNPFVDPNDIDQCIKTFNSDRYDYVATSTTEYEFSDPSVSYPIGVRVQCLKSALIYKASSENLDEYSREHSSSFIYKKNDSYNVKLIKYKGRRFENLEKVNLAVNTEDDFKRNKIILDALGIDASLEEILDFAHTNKLV
;
A
#
# COMPACT_ATOMS: atom_id res chain seq x y z
N ASN A 1 0.81 12.14 20.41
CA ASN A 1 -0.15 11.79 19.34
C ASN A 1 -1.09 10.70 19.87
N ASN A 2 -2.40 10.90 19.73
CA ASN A 2 -3.38 9.89 20.11
C ASN A 2 -3.48 8.86 18.98
N ILE A 3 -3.29 7.58 19.31
CA ILE A 3 -3.56 6.47 18.39
C ILE A 3 -4.92 5.93 18.75
N TYR A 4 -5.82 5.87 17.78
CA TYR A 4 -7.14 5.26 17.93
C TYR A 4 -7.10 3.83 17.43
N ILE A 5 -7.79 2.94 18.13
CA ILE A 5 -7.86 1.52 17.78
C ILE A 5 -9.30 1.20 17.42
N PHE A 6 -9.50 0.70 16.21
CA PHE A 6 -10.76 0.14 15.74
C PHE A 6 -10.63 -1.38 15.60
N ARG A 7 -11.64 -2.13 16.03
CA ARG A 7 -11.69 -3.59 15.90
C ARG A 7 -12.94 -4.01 15.16
N GLY A 8 -12.81 -4.94 14.22
CA GLY A 8 -13.91 -5.44 13.40
C GLY A 8 -13.69 -6.88 12.96
N SER A 9 -14.39 -7.32 11.91
CA SER A 9 -14.22 -8.67 11.37
C SER A 9 -12.78 -8.96 10.99
N LEU A 10 -12.32 -10.18 11.25
CA LEU A 10 -11.01 -10.66 10.81
C LEU A 10 -11.03 -10.95 9.30
N GLU A 11 -12.09 -11.59 8.84
CA GLU A 11 -12.22 -12.12 7.46
C GLU A 11 -12.80 -11.08 6.49
N ASP A 12 -13.72 -10.23 6.94
CA ASP A 12 -14.33 -9.17 6.14
C ASP A 12 -13.57 -7.85 6.33
N VAL A 13 -12.44 -7.72 5.66
CA VAL A 13 -11.56 -6.53 5.74
C VAL A 13 -12.28 -5.29 5.20
N LEU A 14 -12.98 -5.41 4.07
CA LEU A 14 -13.74 -4.31 3.47
C LEU A 14 -14.83 -3.78 4.42
N GLY A 15 -15.62 -4.66 5.04
CA GLY A 15 -16.63 -4.28 6.02
C GLY A 15 -16.03 -3.70 7.31
N ARG A 16 -14.87 -4.23 7.75
CA ARG A 16 -14.12 -3.65 8.87
C ARG A 16 -13.66 -2.22 8.55
N LEU A 17 -13.12 -2.00 7.35
CA LEU A 17 -12.67 -0.69 6.90
C LEU A 17 -13.85 0.29 6.80
N GLU A 18 -14.97 -0.12 6.19
CA GLU A 18 -16.19 0.67 6.10
C GLU A 18 -16.66 1.16 7.49
N ASN A 19 -16.74 0.24 8.44
CA ASN A 19 -17.18 0.57 9.80
C ASN A 19 -16.20 1.51 10.52
N CYS A 20 -14.89 1.34 10.31
CA CYS A 20 -13.87 2.24 10.82
C CYS A 20 -14.04 3.67 10.26
N LEU A 21 -14.20 3.78 8.94
CA LEU A 21 -14.37 5.07 8.28
C LEU A 21 -15.64 5.80 8.75
N LYS A 22 -16.75 5.07 8.98
CA LYS A 22 -18.00 5.61 9.53
C LYS A 22 -17.82 6.09 10.97
N GLU A 23 -17.17 5.29 11.82
CA GLU A 23 -16.94 5.63 13.23
C GLU A 23 -16.14 6.92 13.38
N PHE A 24 -15.06 7.06 12.60
CA PHE A 24 -14.21 8.25 12.64
C PHE A 24 -14.64 9.37 11.68
N LYS A 25 -15.73 9.17 10.91
CA LYS A 25 -16.29 10.15 9.97
C LYS A 25 -15.25 10.67 8.97
N LEU A 26 -14.47 9.77 8.41
CA LEU A 26 -13.44 10.12 7.44
C LEU A 26 -14.03 10.19 6.04
N GLU A 27 -13.79 11.30 5.33
CA GLU A 27 -14.20 11.48 3.93
C GLU A 27 -13.14 10.88 2.97
N ASP A 28 -11.88 11.10 3.30
CA ASP A 28 -10.71 10.59 2.60
C ASP A 28 -9.75 9.97 3.61
N PHE A 29 -8.94 9.00 3.16
CA PHE A 29 -7.97 8.36 4.04
C PHE A 29 -6.75 7.84 3.29
N VAL A 30 -5.68 7.61 4.04
CA VAL A 30 -4.50 6.89 3.60
C VAL A 30 -4.54 5.50 4.22
N GLU A 31 -4.39 4.48 3.40
CA GLU A 31 -4.23 3.11 3.87
C GLU A 31 -2.78 2.68 3.73
N ILE A 32 -2.24 2.17 4.83
CA ILE A 32 -0.92 1.52 4.90
C ILE A 32 -1.15 0.16 5.52
N LEU A 33 -0.67 -0.87 4.86
CA LEU A 33 -0.85 -2.24 5.33
C LEU A 33 0.11 -2.54 6.49
N GLY A 34 -0.36 -3.25 7.51
CA GLY A 34 0.41 -3.55 8.71
C GLY A 34 1.60 -4.49 8.49
N ASP A 35 1.62 -5.20 7.36
CA ASP A 35 2.70 -6.07 6.89
C ASP A 35 3.77 -5.34 6.06
N ASN A 36 3.63 -4.02 5.86
CA ASN A 36 4.53 -3.18 5.07
C ASN A 36 5.43 -2.30 5.97
N PRO A 37 6.49 -2.86 6.58
CA PRO A 37 7.27 -2.14 7.60
C PRO A 37 8.18 -1.03 7.06
N PHE A 38 8.43 -1.00 5.75
CA PHE A 38 9.38 -0.08 5.11
C PHE A 38 8.71 0.97 4.22
N VAL A 39 7.49 1.36 4.54
CA VAL A 39 6.82 2.47 3.84
C VAL A 39 7.56 3.77 4.13
N ASP A 40 7.98 4.46 3.06
CA ASP A 40 8.69 5.73 3.18
C ASP A 40 7.68 6.87 3.45
N PRO A 41 7.88 7.70 4.50
CA PRO A 41 7.04 8.86 4.77
C PRO A 41 6.95 9.85 3.60
N ASN A 42 8.00 9.98 2.79
CA ASN A 42 7.98 10.84 1.59
C ASN A 42 7.01 10.31 0.53
N ASP A 43 6.85 8.99 0.40
CA ASP A 43 5.88 8.39 -0.51
C ASP A 43 4.45 8.63 -0.01
N ILE A 44 4.23 8.62 1.31
CA ILE A 44 2.94 8.99 1.92
C ILE A 44 2.60 10.44 1.57
N ASP A 45 3.51 11.37 1.81
CA ASP A 45 3.33 12.78 1.53
C ASP A 45 3.10 13.05 0.03
N GLN A 46 3.82 12.33 -0.84
CA GLN A 46 3.63 12.42 -2.28
C GLN A 46 2.25 11.90 -2.72
N CYS A 47 1.79 10.78 -2.16
CA CYS A 47 0.44 10.26 -2.42
C CYS A 47 -0.62 11.27 -1.99
N ILE A 48 -0.55 11.80 -0.77
CA ILE A 48 -1.49 12.79 -0.24
C ILE A 48 -1.49 14.05 -1.10
N LYS A 49 -0.31 14.58 -1.43
CA LYS A 49 -0.19 15.79 -2.27
C LYS A 49 -0.81 15.58 -3.65
N THR A 50 -0.57 14.42 -4.25
CA THR A 50 -1.13 14.08 -5.57
C THR A 50 -2.64 13.93 -5.49
N PHE A 51 -3.15 13.24 -4.47
CA PHE A 51 -4.58 13.04 -4.23
C PHE A 51 -5.32 14.37 -4.07
N ASN A 52 -4.73 15.32 -3.34
CA ASN A 52 -5.31 16.64 -3.08
C ASN A 52 -5.15 17.63 -4.25
N SER A 53 -4.26 17.37 -5.22
CA SER A 53 -3.98 18.29 -6.33
C SER A 53 -5.00 18.20 -7.46
N ASP A 54 -5.68 17.07 -7.60
CA ASP A 54 -6.59 16.75 -8.69
C ASP A 54 -7.83 16.00 -8.16
N ARG A 55 -8.79 15.75 -9.06
CA ARG A 55 -10.02 15.03 -8.70
C ARG A 55 -9.87 13.51 -8.81
N TYR A 56 -8.79 12.97 -8.23
CA TYR A 56 -8.61 11.53 -8.20
C TYR A 56 -9.57 10.87 -7.20
N ASP A 57 -10.00 9.68 -7.56
CA ASP A 57 -10.76 8.80 -6.67
C ASP A 57 -9.82 7.89 -5.87
N TYR A 58 -8.66 7.59 -6.48
CA TYR A 58 -7.64 6.71 -5.94
C TYR A 58 -6.25 7.14 -6.40
N VAL A 59 -5.30 7.24 -5.48
CA VAL A 59 -3.87 7.45 -5.76
C VAL A 59 -3.08 6.42 -4.99
N ALA A 60 -2.15 5.72 -5.63
CA ALA A 60 -1.29 4.77 -4.95
C ALA A 60 0.11 4.71 -5.56
N THR A 61 1.08 4.21 -4.80
CA THR A 61 2.37 3.78 -5.35
C THR A 61 2.15 2.64 -6.32
N SER A 62 2.77 2.69 -7.50
CA SER A 62 2.65 1.65 -8.53
C SER A 62 3.36 0.37 -8.08
N THR A 63 2.66 -0.75 -8.00
CA THR A 63 3.23 -2.07 -7.73
C THR A 63 2.75 -3.07 -8.78
N THR A 64 3.44 -4.20 -8.92
CA THR A 64 3.04 -5.27 -9.85
C THR A 64 1.79 -6.03 -9.40
N GLU A 65 1.28 -5.73 -8.21
CA GLU A 65 -0.01 -6.24 -7.74
C GLU A 65 -1.20 -5.67 -8.54
N TYR A 66 -1.01 -4.56 -9.26
CA TYR A 66 -2.02 -3.99 -10.16
C TYR A 66 -1.81 -4.51 -11.59
N GLU A 67 -2.83 -5.14 -12.16
CA GLU A 67 -2.79 -5.71 -13.52
C GLU A 67 -2.42 -4.70 -14.61
N PHE A 68 -2.74 -3.43 -14.39
CA PHE A 68 -2.46 -2.32 -15.31
C PHE A 68 -1.20 -1.52 -14.96
N SER A 69 -0.39 -1.98 -14.01
CA SER A 69 0.87 -1.31 -13.67
C SER A 69 1.96 -1.64 -14.69
N ASP A 70 2.88 -0.70 -14.87
CA ASP A 70 4.09 -0.90 -15.66
C ASP A 70 5.22 -1.40 -14.73
N PRO A 71 5.66 -2.66 -14.85
CA PRO A 71 6.72 -3.19 -13.99
C PRO A 71 8.01 -2.37 -14.03
N SER A 72 8.30 -1.71 -15.16
CA SER A 72 9.52 -0.92 -15.34
C SER A 72 9.60 0.33 -14.45
N VAL A 73 8.50 0.73 -13.85
CA VAL A 73 8.39 1.91 -12.95
C VAL A 73 7.66 1.58 -11.65
N SER A 74 7.50 0.30 -11.34
CA SER A 74 6.87 -0.15 -10.11
C SER A 74 7.81 -0.09 -8.92
N TYR A 75 7.23 0.16 -7.76
CA TYR A 75 7.86 -0.03 -6.46
C TYR A 75 8.02 -1.52 -6.15
N PRO A 76 8.92 -1.90 -5.24
CA PRO A 76 8.93 -3.25 -4.69
C PRO A 76 7.63 -3.55 -3.94
N ILE A 77 7.31 -4.83 -3.78
CA ILE A 77 6.17 -5.28 -2.97
C ILE A 77 6.47 -5.01 -1.49
N GLY A 78 5.44 -4.63 -0.71
CA GLY A 78 5.60 -4.40 0.73
C GLY A 78 5.95 -2.96 1.12
N VAL A 79 5.77 -1.99 0.19
CA VAL A 79 5.91 -0.55 0.47
C VAL A 79 4.74 0.25 -0.11
N ARG A 80 3.58 -0.38 -0.20
CA ARG A 80 2.40 0.22 -0.81
C ARG A 80 1.78 1.31 0.08
N VAL A 81 1.55 2.47 -0.53
CA VAL A 81 0.73 3.57 0.02
C VAL A 81 -0.46 3.78 -0.90
N GLN A 82 -1.64 3.95 -0.35
CA GLN A 82 -2.83 4.28 -1.14
C GLN A 82 -3.68 5.33 -0.44
N CYS A 83 -4.13 6.33 -1.22
CA CYS A 83 -5.05 7.37 -0.80
C CYS A 83 -6.35 7.20 -1.56
N LEU A 84 -7.48 7.20 -0.89
CA LEU A 84 -8.77 7.00 -1.53
C LEU A 84 -9.93 7.66 -0.76
N LYS A 85 -11.02 7.88 -1.49
CA LYS A 85 -12.26 8.40 -0.92
C LYS A 85 -13.02 7.32 -0.18
N SER A 86 -13.48 7.60 1.02
CA SER A 86 -14.33 6.69 1.81
C SER A 86 -15.60 6.29 1.07
N ALA A 87 -16.13 7.18 0.23
CA ALA A 87 -17.32 6.90 -0.60
C ALA A 87 -17.14 5.67 -1.51
N LEU A 88 -15.91 5.37 -1.96
CA LEU A 88 -15.62 4.18 -2.77
C LEU A 88 -15.76 2.91 -1.94
N ILE A 89 -15.29 2.92 -0.70
CA ILE A 89 -15.42 1.80 0.23
C ILE A 89 -16.90 1.56 0.57
N TYR A 90 -17.67 2.62 0.82
CA TYR A 90 -19.11 2.50 1.09
C TYR A 90 -19.86 1.89 -0.09
N LYS A 91 -19.54 2.35 -1.32
CA LYS A 91 -20.10 1.78 -2.54
C LYS A 91 -19.74 0.31 -2.70
N ALA A 92 -18.46 -0.03 -2.59
CA ALA A 92 -17.98 -1.40 -2.74
C ALA A 92 -18.58 -2.35 -1.70
N SER A 93 -18.68 -1.92 -0.45
CA SER A 93 -19.26 -2.71 0.64
C SER A 93 -20.75 -3.00 0.44
N SER A 94 -21.48 -2.13 -0.28
CA SER A 94 -22.88 -2.34 -0.64
C SER A 94 -23.10 -3.26 -1.85
N GLU A 95 -22.04 -3.57 -2.60
CA GLU A 95 -22.09 -4.50 -3.72
C GLU A 95 -21.90 -5.96 -3.24
N ASN A 96 -22.43 -6.92 -4.01
CA ASN A 96 -22.20 -8.35 -3.74
C ASN A 96 -20.84 -8.77 -4.32
N LEU A 97 -19.77 -8.43 -3.60
CA LEU A 97 -18.40 -8.74 -3.99
C LEU A 97 -18.02 -10.16 -3.57
N ASP A 98 -17.09 -10.77 -4.33
CA ASP A 98 -16.49 -12.05 -3.99
C ASP A 98 -15.60 -11.93 -2.72
N GLU A 99 -15.26 -13.07 -2.13
CA GLU A 99 -14.46 -13.18 -0.91
C GLU A 99 -13.09 -12.48 -1.06
N TYR A 100 -12.43 -12.68 -2.21
CA TYR A 100 -11.16 -12.01 -2.52
C TYR A 100 -11.28 -10.49 -2.47
N SER A 101 -12.33 -9.93 -3.05
CA SER A 101 -12.56 -8.47 -3.06
C SER A 101 -12.95 -7.93 -1.69
N ARG A 102 -13.53 -8.75 -0.83
CA ARG A 102 -13.82 -8.38 0.57
C ARG A 102 -12.56 -8.43 1.45
N GLU A 103 -11.64 -9.33 1.18
CA GLU A 103 -10.34 -9.40 1.85
C GLU A 103 -9.39 -8.27 1.36
N HIS A 104 -9.32 -8.06 0.03
CA HIS A 104 -8.47 -7.04 -0.59
C HIS A 104 -9.26 -5.77 -0.88
N SER A 105 -9.41 -4.91 0.14
CA SER A 105 -10.34 -3.77 0.21
C SER A 105 -10.33 -2.78 -0.96
N SER A 106 -9.24 -2.70 -1.72
CA SER A 106 -9.09 -1.82 -2.90
C SER A 106 -9.08 -2.55 -4.23
N SER A 107 -9.22 -3.89 -4.25
CA SER A 107 -9.14 -4.71 -5.47
C SER A 107 -10.19 -4.36 -6.52
N PHE A 108 -11.37 -3.93 -6.08
CA PHE A 108 -12.46 -3.50 -6.98
C PHE A 108 -12.09 -2.27 -7.82
N ILE A 109 -11.15 -1.44 -7.35
CA ILE A 109 -10.68 -0.25 -8.08
C ILE A 109 -9.77 -0.67 -9.23
N TYR A 110 -8.76 -1.49 -8.96
CA TYR A 110 -7.82 -1.88 -10.01
C TYR A 110 -8.31 -3.00 -10.92
N LYS A 111 -9.39 -3.70 -10.56
CA LYS A 111 -10.13 -4.58 -11.49
C LYS A 111 -11.06 -3.81 -12.43
N LYS A 112 -11.47 -2.56 -12.06
CA LYS A 112 -12.41 -1.72 -12.81
C LYS A 112 -11.86 -0.29 -12.97
N ASN A 113 -10.56 -0.14 -13.27
CA ASN A 113 -9.88 1.15 -13.31
C ASN A 113 -10.53 2.19 -14.23
N ASP A 114 -11.14 1.77 -15.35
CA ASP A 114 -11.83 2.67 -16.28
C ASP A 114 -13.08 3.35 -15.66
N SER A 115 -13.56 2.85 -14.54
CA SER A 115 -14.72 3.40 -13.82
C SER A 115 -14.33 4.46 -12.78
N TYR A 116 -13.04 4.63 -12.50
CA TYR A 116 -12.52 5.49 -11.45
C TYR A 116 -11.37 6.34 -11.99
N ASN A 117 -11.22 7.55 -11.44
CA ASN A 117 -10.08 8.41 -11.76
C ASN A 117 -8.86 7.97 -10.92
N VAL A 118 -8.06 7.06 -11.47
CA VAL A 118 -6.93 6.41 -10.79
C VAL A 118 -5.61 7.06 -11.19
N LYS A 119 -4.74 7.29 -10.22
CA LYS A 119 -3.36 7.71 -10.44
C LYS A 119 -2.38 6.78 -9.74
N LEU A 120 -1.46 6.18 -10.50
CA LEU A 120 -0.33 5.45 -9.93
C LEU A 120 0.92 6.34 -9.93
N ILE A 121 1.57 6.41 -8.78
CA ILE A 121 2.85 7.09 -8.57
C ILE A 121 3.95 6.12 -8.94
N LYS A 122 4.76 6.53 -9.92
CA LYS A 122 5.85 5.72 -10.45
C LYS A 122 7.07 5.82 -9.56
N TYR A 123 7.74 4.71 -9.31
CA TYR A 123 9.04 4.69 -8.65
C TYR A 123 10.09 5.44 -9.47
N LYS A 124 10.84 6.34 -8.86
CA LYS A 124 11.84 7.20 -9.50
C LYS A 124 13.25 7.02 -8.94
N GLY A 125 13.39 6.19 -7.91
CA GLY A 125 14.69 5.90 -7.31
C GLY A 125 15.54 5.00 -8.21
N ARG A 126 16.71 4.62 -7.69
CA ARG A 126 17.64 3.74 -8.37
C ARG A 126 16.99 2.41 -8.73
N ARG A 127 17.17 1.96 -9.98
CA ARG A 127 16.67 0.67 -10.45
C ARG A 127 17.68 -0.43 -10.12
N PHE A 128 17.16 -1.48 -9.51
CA PHE A 128 17.86 -2.73 -9.26
C PHE A 128 17.35 -3.80 -10.22
N GLU A 129 18.13 -4.84 -10.47
CA GLU A 129 17.66 -5.97 -11.27
C GLU A 129 16.45 -6.62 -10.58
N ASN A 130 15.39 -6.84 -11.36
CA ASN A 130 14.11 -7.41 -10.88
C ASN A 130 13.49 -6.69 -9.68
N LEU A 131 13.64 -5.37 -9.58
CA LEU A 131 13.09 -4.58 -8.46
C LEU A 131 11.59 -4.83 -8.25
N GLU A 132 10.85 -5.02 -9.33
CA GLU A 132 9.41 -5.30 -9.30
C GLU A 132 9.03 -6.65 -8.68
N LYS A 133 10.03 -7.52 -8.47
CA LYS A 133 9.86 -8.84 -7.80
C LYS A 133 10.36 -8.82 -6.37
N VAL A 134 11.07 -7.77 -5.97
CA VAL A 134 11.53 -7.62 -4.59
C VAL A 134 10.31 -7.52 -3.68
N ASN A 135 10.26 -8.36 -2.65
CA ASN A 135 9.19 -8.39 -1.66
C ASN A 135 9.75 -8.04 -0.27
N LEU A 136 9.32 -6.88 0.24
CA LEU A 136 9.67 -6.37 1.57
C LEU A 136 8.50 -6.53 2.58
N ALA A 137 7.35 -7.10 2.16
CA ALA A 137 6.25 -7.40 3.07
C ALA A 137 6.63 -8.50 4.08
N VAL A 138 5.93 -8.52 5.21
CA VAL A 138 6.10 -9.55 6.25
C VAL A 138 4.90 -10.48 6.23
N ASN A 139 4.99 -11.55 5.45
CA ASN A 139 3.95 -12.59 5.35
C ASN A 139 4.33 -13.88 6.09
N THR A 140 5.63 -14.11 6.28
CA THR A 140 6.18 -15.33 6.90
C THR A 140 7.19 -14.97 7.98
N GLU A 141 7.57 -15.98 8.78
CA GLU A 141 8.65 -15.83 9.78
C GLU A 141 10.00 -15.51 9.11
N ASP A 142 10.25 -16.01 7.93
CA ASP A 142 11.50 -15.75 7.20
C ASP A 142 11.51 -14.31 6.65
N ASP A 143 10.38 -13.78 6.21
CA ASP A 143 10.25 -12.36 5.86
C ASP A 143 10.54 -11.47 7.08
N PHE A 144 9.98 -11.82 8.23
CA PHE A 144 10.24 -11.09 9.47
C PHE A 144 11.73 -11.10 9.84
N LYS A 145 12.40 -12.25 9.77
CA LYS A 145 13.85 -12.37 10.05
C LYS A 145 14.67 -11.54 9.07
N ARG A 146 14.35 -11.61 7.77
CA ARG A 146 15.00 -10.81 6.73
C ARG A 146 14.85 -9.33 7.00
N ASN A 147 13.62 -8.86 7.21
CA ASN A 147 13.34 -7.45 7.43
C ASN A 147 13.93 -6.95 8.75
N LYS A 148 13.98 -7.81 9.78
CA LYS A 148 14.68 -7.50 11.03
C LYS A 148 16.18 -7.27 10.83
N ILE A 149 16.86 -8.07 10.00
CA ILE A 149 18.29 -7.87 9.66
C ILE A 149 18.50 -6.50 9.01
N ILE A 150 17.62 -6.11 8.08
CA ILE A 150 17.68 -4.81 7.43
C ILE A 150 17.47 -3.68 8.44
N LEU A 151 16.46 -3.79 9.27
CA LEU A 151 16.11 -2.79 10.29
C LEU A 151 17.21 -2.63 11.35
N ASP A 152 17.77 -3.75 11.83
CA ASP A 152 18.84 -3.74 12.82
C ASP A 152 20.14 -3.10 12.27
N ALA A 153 20.38 -3.22 10.96
CA ALA A 153 21.56 -2.66 10.32
C ALA A 153 21.42 -1.17 9.98
N LEU A 154 20.24 -0.74 9.53
CA LEU A 154 20.04 0.60 8.98
C LEU A 154 19.26 1.54 9.90
N GLY A 155 18.47 1.01 10.84
CA GLY A 155 17.57 1.79 11.69
C GLY A 155 16.24 2.14 10.99
N ILE A 156 15.36 2.81 11.75
CA ILE A 156 13.98 3.11 11.30
C ILE A 156 13.89 4.31 10.34
N ASP A 157 14.94 5.12 10.27
CA ASP A 157 14.98 6.34 9.45
C ASP A 157 15.61 6.10 8.07
N ALA A 158 15.96 4.84 7.74
CA ALA A 158 16.55 4.48 6.46
C ALA A 158 15.56 4.72 5.31
N SER A 159 16.04 5.36 4.25
CA SER A 159 15.28 5.54 3.01
C SER A 159 15.06 4.20 2.29
N LEU A 160 14.05 4.14 1.45
CA LEU A 160 13.79 2.95 0.63
C LEU A 160 15.01 2.59 -0.24
N GLU A 161 15.75 3.58 -0.74
CA GLU A 161 16.96 3.35 -1.54
C GLU A 161 18.07 2.65 -0.73
N GLU A 162 18.32 3.09 0.51
CA GLU A 162 19.29 2.46 1.41
C GLU A 162 18.89 1.03 1.78
N ILE A 163 17.59 0.81 2.02
CA ILE A 163 17.02 -0.51 2.30
C ILE A 163 17.26 -1.45 1.11
N LEU A 164 16.98 -1.00 -0.10
CA LEU A 164 17.16 -1.79 -1.33
C LEU A 164 18.64 -2.07 -1.63
N ASP A 165 19.51 -1.07 -1.46
CA ASP A 165 20.97 -1.26 -1.62
C ASP A 165 21.51 -2.29 -0.63
N PHE A 166 21.13 -2.20 0.63
CA PHE A 166 21.53 -3.14 1.66
C PHE A 166 21.01 -4.56 1.38
N ALA A 167 19.73 -4.68 1.07
CA ALA A 167 19.08 -5.95 0.82
C ALA A 167 19.68 -6.66 -0.40
N HIS A 168 19.94 -5.93 -1.49
CA HIS A 168 20.58 -6.44 -2.69
C HIS A 168 22.04 -6.86 -2.44
N THR A 169 22.84 -6.01 -1.79
CA THR A 169 24.27 -6.28 -1.47
C THR A 169 24.42 -7.53 -0.61
N ASN A 170 23.50 -7.75 0.33
CA ASN A 170 23.54 -8.88 1.26
C ASN A 170 22.73 -10.10 0.77
N LYS A 171 22.21 -10.08 -0.46
CA LYS A 171 21.41 -11.17 -1.07
C LYS A 171 20.20 -11.56 -0.21
N LEU A 172 19.51 -10.57 0.34
CA LEU A 172 18.31 -10.75 1.15
C LEU A 172 17.03 -10.71 0.30
N VAL A 173 17.13 -10.24 -0.94
CA VAL A 173 16.05 -10.12 -1.93
C VAL A 173 16.56 -10.52 -3.31
#